data_91126cca6b8aebe1b56e15ae1beb2160
#
_entry.id   91126cca6b8aebe1b56e15ae1beb2160
#
_cell.length_a   1.000
_cell.length_b   1.000
_cell.length_c   1.000
_cell.angle_alpha   90.00
_cell.angle_beta   90.00
_cell.angle_gamma   90.00
#
_symmetry.space_group_name_H-M   'P 1'
#
loop_
_entity.id
_entity.type
_entity.pdbx_description
1 polymer ?
#
loop_
_entity_poly.entity_id
_entity_poly.type
_entity_poly.pdbx_seq_one_letter_code
_entity_poly.pdbx_strand_id
1 'polypeptide(L)'
;MKKILILAAAALFAAACGSPKGEKADDGQQMFIGDDIAVAQTQYGKVRGYILHDIYQFKGIPYGAPTGGKNRFMPPQKPEPWEGIRNAYNYGESAPQVVGYPREPESAAFLVDAWNYDLIGEDCLRLNVWTPKLDAGKRPVIVWLHGGGFSSGNAIEQNGYGGENLAKYGDVVFCSVNHRLNVFGYSDFASVGGEKYLHSGNVGMLDIIAALQWIHDNIANFGGDPGNVTVIGQSGGGSKVSMIAAMPAAKGLVHKGVALSGNSVRGSDKASAEKLGEYILKEAGLKPAQIDKLQEMPWEEYYDLANRASRRMAAETGMRAGFSPVSDGIDLPFEFFDPADPNVPDIPLLYCTVFQEQNPDRTEAALEDITMDGVVERLSSRYGENTRQIVEAYAKTFPDLRPIEVWAMLTGVRSNVIRSANTKLRQKSPVYMAWFGWQPPLFDGRMRAFHCLDICFWLHNTDVMITHTGGGARPRALSDKMSDALLAFMRTGDPNCASLPTWPKYTAENGEVMVLNDVCEAKNDPDRECRTLLEQLTAR
;
A
#
# COMPACT_ATOMS: atom_id res chain seq x y z
N MET A 1 -46.06 73.20 12.29
CA MET A 1 -46.07 71.86 11.66
C MET A 1 -44.66 71.50 11.14
N LYS A 2 -43.63 71.40 11.99
CA LYS A 2 -42.26 71.02 11.58
C LYS A 2 -41.48 70.33 12.74
N LYS A 3 -42.15 69.56 13.60
CA LYS A 3 -41.48 68.85 14.72
C LYS A 3 -41.88 67.37 14.90
N ILE A 4 -42.57 66.75 13.90
CA ILE A 4 -43.05 65.36 13.98
C ILE A 4 -42.35 64.43 12.97
N LEU A 5 -41.43 64.91 12.13
CA LEU A 5 -40.78 64.09 11.10
C LEU A 5 -39.36 63.62 11.42
N ILE A 6 -38.84 63.88 12.64
CA ILE A 6 -37.48 63.50 13.03
C ILE A 6 -37.44 62.29 13.98
N LEU A 7 -38.59 61.83 14.50
CA LEU A 7 -38.62 60.63 15.37
C LEU A 7 -38.95 59.31 14.68
N ALA A 8 -39.33 59.36 13.41
CA ALA A 8 -39.62 58.14 12.61
C ALA A 8 -38.42 57.57 11.88
N ALA A 9 -37.31 58.32 11.76
CA ALA A 9 -36.06 57.86 11.08
C ALA A 9 -35.05 57.17 12.02
N ALA A 10 -35.20 57.31 13.33
CA ALA A 10 -34.29 56.67 14.32
C ALA A 10 -34.77 55.28 14.76
N ALA A 11 -35.99 54.89 14.46
CA ALA A 11 -36.56 53.57 14.82
C ALA A 11 -36.36 52.50 13.74
N LEU A 12 -35.85 52.87 12.53
CA LEU A 12 -35.59 51.94 11.42
C LEU A 12 -34.14 51.47 11.32
N PHE A 13 -33.24 52.00 12.18
CA PHE A 13 -31.82 51.56 12.22
C PHE A 13 -31.45 50.62 13.38
N ALA A 14 -32.40 50.34 14.29
CA ALA A 14 -32.16 49.44 15.44
C ALA A 14 -32.74 48.00 15.22
N ALA A 15 -33.32 47.70 14.06
CA ALA A 15 -33.90 46.39 13.76
C ALA A 15 -33.07 45.55 12.75
N ALA A 16 -31.80 45.97 12.48
CA ALA A 16 -30.93 45.27 11.53
C ALA A 16 -29.77 44.46 12.16
N CYS A 17 -29.80 44.24 13.49
CA CYS A 17 -28.80 43.40 14.18
C CYS A 17 -29.49 42.31 15.01
N GLY A 18 -30.19 41.44 14.32
CA GLY A 18 -30.80 40.24 14.87
C GLY A 18 -31.43 39.43 13.76
N SER A 19 -30.60 38.93 12.85
CA SER A 19 -31.06 37.90 11.92
C SER A 19 -31.48 36.69 12.75
N PRO A 20 -32.72 36.20 12.62
CA PRO A 20 -33.04 34.89 13.14
C PRO A 20 -32.00 33.91 12.51
N LYS A 21 -31.50 32.96 13.29
CA LYS A 21 -30.87 31.76 12.75
C LYS A 21 -31.94 31.03 11.94
N GLY A 22 -32.23 31.52 10.72
CA GLY A 22 -32.98 30.77 9.74
C GLY A 22 -32.20 29.50 9.43
N GLU A 23 -32.89 28.39 9.41
CA GLU A 23 -32.42 27.19 8.76
C GLU A 23 -31.81 27.63 7.44
N LYS A 24 -30.50 27.48 7.26
CA LYS A 24 -29.87 27.65 5.96
C LYS A 24 -30.53 26.65 5.05
N ALA A 25 -31.19 27.12 4.01
CA ALA A 25 -31.65 26.25 2.96
C ALA A 25 -30.45 25.42 2.52
N ASP A 26 -30.65 24.13 2.34
CA ASP A 26 -29.64 23.25 1.77
C ASP A 26 -29.36 23.77 0.35
N ASP A 27 -28.24 24.47 0.21
CA ASP A 27 -27.77 25.06 -1.05
C ASP A 27 -26.87 24.09 -1.85
N GLY A 28 -26.79 22.81 -1.39
CA GLY A 28 -25.98 21.78 -2.02
C GLY A 28 -24.48 21.90 -1.66
N GLN A 29 -24.13 22.63 -0.60
CA GLN A 29 -22.74 22.72 -0.13
C GLN A 29 -22.21 21.32 0.20
N GLN A 30 -21.08 20.93 -0.42
CA GLN A 30 -20.47 19.61 -0.25
C GLN A 30 -19.23 19.62 0.65
N MET A 31 -18.61 20.79 0.84
CA MET A 31 -17.41 20.93 1.66
C MET A 31 -17.67 21.86 2.85
N PHE A 32 -17.32 21.38 4.04
CA PHE A 32 -17.43 22.15 5.29
C PHE A 32 -16.06 22.18 5.98
N ILE A 33 -15.56 23.38 6.20
CA ILE A 33 -14.30 23.66 6.89
C ILE A 33 -14.50 24.88 7.79
N GLY A 34 -13.98 24.84 9.00
CA GLY A 34 -14.18 25.93 9.98
C GLY A 34 -13.57 25.59 11.35
N ASP A 35 -13.64 26.53 12.29
CA ASP A 35 -12.92 26.43 13.56
C ASP A 35 -13.33 25.24 14.42
N ASP A 36 -14.62 24.92 14.43
CA ASP A 36 -15.19 23.84 15.24
C ASP A 36 -15.68 22.66 14.38
N ILE A 37 -15.34 22.66 13.07
CA ILE A 37 -15.73 21.59 12.17
C ILE A 37 -14.62 20.53 12.14
N ALA A 38 -15.02 19.23 12.24
CA ALA A 38 -14.13 18.08 12.15
C ALA A 38 -12.92 18.17 13.12
N VAL A 39 -13.17 18.38 14.41
CA VAL A 39 -12.14 18.38 15.43
C VAL A 39 -12.12 17.05 16.17
N ALA A 40 -10.98 16.38 16.19
CA ALA A 40 -10.77 15.11 16.88
C ALA A 40 -9.63 15.22 17.90
N GLN A 41 -9.74 14.50 19.03
CA GLN A 41 -8.69 14.40 20.03
C GLN A 41 -7.74 13.26 19.68
N THR A 42 -6.42 13.51 19.79
CA THR A 42 -5.38 12.47 19.80
C THR A 42 -4.62 12.51 21.11
N GLN A 43 -3.81 11.49 21.38
CA GLN A 43 -2.94 11.46 22.57
C GLN A 43 -1.88 12.57 22.58
N TYR A 44 -1.61 13.20 21.43
CA TYR A 44 -0.60 14.28 21.33
C TYR A 44 -1.19 15.68 21.27
N GLY A 45 -2.50 15.82 21.07
CA GLY A 45 -3.20 17.09 20.95
C GLY A 45 -4.41 16.96 20.03
N LYS A 46 -5.16 18.05 19.84
CA LYS A 46 -6.31 18.05 18.93
C LYS A 46 -5.87 18.26 17.49
N VAL A 47 -6.59 17.63 16.56
CA VAL A 47 -6.44 17.84 15.11
C VAL A 47 -7.75 18.32 14.52
N ARG A 48 -7.66 19.19 13.51
CA ARG A 48 -8.80 19.71 12.77
C ARG A 48 -8.67 19.31 11.30
N GLY A 49 -9.66 18.57 10.81
CA GLY A 49 -9.86 18.24 9.42
C GLY A 49 -10.97 19.07 8.79
N TYR A 50 -11.61 18.50 7.79
CA TYR A 50 -12.77 19.05 7.09
C TYR A 50 -13.76 17.95 6.74
N ILE A 51 -14.96 18.31 6.31
CA ILE A 51 -15.96 17.37 5.79
C ILE A 51 -16.06 17.62 4.28
N LEU A 52 -15.98 16.58 3.49
CA LEU A 52 -16.21 16.61 2.05
C LEU A 52 -17.11 15.41 1.67
N HIS A 53 -18.19 15.67 0.95
CA HIS A 53 -19.20 14.65 0.54
C HIS A 53 -19.68 13.79 1.73
N ASP A 54 -19.90 14.42 2.89
CA ASP A 54 -20.32 13.82 4.17
C ASP A 54 -19.24 12.96 4.87
N ILE A 55 -18.00 12.95 4.37
CA ILE A 55 -16.89 12.23 4.97
C ILE A 55 -15.93 13.19 5.66
N TYR A 56 -15.63 12.92 6.93
CA TYR A 56 -14.61 13.63 7.70
C TYR A 56 -13.23 13.21 7.22
N GLN A 57 -12.40 14.17 6.87
CA GLN A 57 -11.06 13.95 6.32
C GLN A 57 -10.01 14.67 7.15
N PHE A 58 -9.01 13.93 7.57
CA PHE A 58 -7.84 14.44 8.29
C PHE A 58 -6.58 13.99 7.54
N LYS A 59 -5.75 14.93 7.14
CA LYS A 59 -4.57 14.67 6.31
C LYS A 59 -3.28 15.11 7.01
N GLY A 60 -2.22 14.30 6.88
CA GLY A 60 -0.90 14.64 7.40
C GLY A 60 -0.79 14.63 8.92
N ILE A 61 -1.58 13.82 9.63
CA ILE A 61 -1.45 13.68 11.08
C ILE A 61 -0.11 13.04 11.43
N PRO A 62 0.73 13.63 12.29
CA PRO A 62 1.98 13.01 12.71
C PRO A 62 1.71 11.82 13.64
N TYR A 63 2.23 10.67 13.29
CA TYR A 63 2.29 9.49 14.17
C TYR A 63 3.70 9.25 14.72
N GLY A 64 4.71 9.92 14.14
CA GLY A 64 6.09 9.93 14.61
C GLY A 64 6.73 11.31 14.47
N ALA A 65 7.86 11.50 15.14
CA ALA A 65 8.71 12.68 15.02
C ALA A 65 9.46 12.67 13.67
N PRO A 66 9.98 13.82 13.19
CA PRO A 66 10.85 13.86 12.01
C PRO A 66 12.00 12.86 12.11
N THR A 67 12.30 12.18 11.02
CA THR A 67 13.27 11.08 10.95
C THR A 67 14.67 11.53 10.57
N GLY A 68 14.88 12.80 10.28
CA GLY A 68 16.16 13.38 9.94
C GLY A 68 17.08 13.65 11.13
N GLY A 69 18.31 14.05 10.85
CA GLY A 69 19.33 14.32 11.85
C GLY A 69 19.57 13.11 12.76
N LYS A 70 19.63 13.33 14.07
CA LYS A 70 19.89 12.27 15.07
C LYS A 70 18.90 11.09 15.04
N ASN A 71 17.75 11.25 14.42
CA ASN A 71 16.72 10.21 14.28
C ASN A 71 16.89 9.36 13.03
N ARG A 72 17.78 9.72 12.09
CA ARG A 72 18.06 8.90 10.91
C ARG A 72 18.65 7.56 11.35
N PHE A 73 18.16 6.46 10.79
CA PHE A 73 18.51 5.06 11.15
C PHE A 73 18.00 4.59 12.53
N MET A 74 17.36 5.46 13.30
CA MET A 74 16.80 5.10 14.60
C MET A 74 15.36 4.61 14.48
N PRO A 75 14.88 3.75 15.38
CA PRO A 75 13.46 3.46 15.52
C PRO A 75 12.62 4.74 15.59
N PRO A 76 11.36 4.73 15.09
CA PRO A 76 10.51 5.90 15.10
C PRO A 76 10.32 6.45 16.52
N GLN A 77 10.46 7.77 16.66
CA GLN A 77 10.24 8.48 17.90
C GLN A 77 8.81 9.02 17.94
N LYS A 78 8.25 9.16 19.15
CA LYS A 78 6.91 9.74 19.34
C LYS A 78 6.89 11.21 18.89
N PRO A 79 5.78 11.69 18.31
CA PRO A 79 5.62 13.12 18.04
C PRO A 79 5.69 13.94 19.33
N GLU A 80 6.19 15.17 19.24
CA GLU A 80 6.06 16.12 20.33
C GLU A 80 4.58 16.49 20.52
N PRO A 81 4.04 16.45 21.75
CA PRO A 81 2.70 16.92 22.02
C PRO A 81 2.54 18.41 21.70
N TRP A 82 1.34 18.81 21.30
CA TRP A 82 1.04 20.20 20.99
C TRP A 82 -0.18 20.71 21.77
N GLU A 83 -0.15 22.00 22.07
CA GLU A 83 -1.30 22.72 22.62
C GLU A 83 -2.21 23.25 21.52
N GLY A 84 -3.48 23.48 21.82
CA GLY A 84 -4.47 23.98 20.87
C GLY A 84 -4.89 22.95 19.84
N ILE A 85 -5.19 23.42 18.64
CA ILE A 85 -5.69 22.59 17.53
C ILE A 85 -4.74 22.69 16.33
N ARG A 86 -4.18 21.57 15.92
CA ARG A 86 -3.34 21.46 14.72
C ARG A 86 -4.21 21.19 13.49
N ASN A 87 -4.00 21.97 12.42
CA ASN A 87 -4.70 21.74 11.16
C ASN A 87 -4.17 20.49 10.45
N ALA A 88 -5.08 19.62 10.06
CA ALA A 88 -4.86 18.39 9.30
C ALA A 88 -5.58 18.48 7.93
N TYR A 89 -5.30 19.55 7.19
CA TYR A 89 -5.92 19.85 5.91
C TYR A 89 -5.12 19.35 4.71
N ASN A 90 -3.79 19.28 4.87
CA ASN A 90 -2.86 18.94 3.81
C ASN A 90 -2.13 17.65 4.14
N TYR A 91 -1.79 16.89 3.11
CA TYR A 91 -0.92 15.74 3.22
C TYR A 91 0.46 16.16 3.75
N GLY A 92 1.11 15.27 4.48
CA GLY A 92 2.48 15.47 4.94
C GLY A 92 3.50 15.10 3.87
N GLU A 93 4.78 15.22 4.23
CA GLU A 93 5.88 14.83 3.34
C GLU A 93 5.84 13.34 3.00
N SER A 94 6.24 13.03 1.76
CA SER A 94 6.62 11.68 1.35
C SER A 94 8.05 11.40 1.80
N ALA A 95 8.38 10.13 2.04
CA ALA A 95 9.75 9.76 2.39
C ALA A 95 10.74 10.18 1.30
N PRO A 96 11.99 10.53 1.67
CA PRO A 96 13.03 10.90 0.72
C PRO A 96 13.20 9.83 -0.36
N GLN A 97 13.08 10.24 -1.62
CA GLN A 97 13.17 9.38 -2.80
C GLN A 97 13.44 10.19 -4.04
N VAL A 98 14.02 9.57 -5.06
CA VAL A 98 14.20 10.20 -6.36
C VAL A 98 13.05 9.78 -7.26
N VAL A 99 12.28 10.75 -7.71
CA VAL A 99 11.19 10.56 -8.66
C VAL A 99 11.71 10.84 -10.05
N GLY A 100 11.82 9.78 -10.87
CA GLY A 100 12.24 9.91 -12.27
C GLY A 100 11.14 10.51 -13.13
N TYR A 101 11.42 11.63 -13.80
CA TYR A 101 10.59 12.24 -14.83
C TYR A 101 11.42 12.55 -16.06
N PRO A 102 10.90 12.41 -17.29
CA PRO A 102 9.62 11.79 -17.61
C PRO A 102 9.65 10.28 -17.32
N ARG A 103 8.50 9.70 -16.97
CA ARG A 103 8.37 8.25 -16.89
C ARG A 103 8.45 7.66 -18.29
N GLU A 104 9.09 6.50 -18.40
CA GLU A 104 9.12 5.75 -19.65
C GLU A 104 7.68 5.40 -20.06
N PRO A 105 7.30 5.63 -21.32
CA PRO A 105 5.95 5.37 -21.81
C PRO A 105 5.48 3.94 -21.54
N GLU A 106 6.39 2.98 -21.59
CA GLU A 106 6.09 1.55 -21.37
C GLU A 106 5.64 1.27 -19.93
N SER A 107 6.23 1.98 -18.96
CA SER A 107 5.85 1.84 -17.54
C SER A 107 4.56 2.56 -17.21
N ALA A 108 4.07 3.38 -18.12
CA ALA A 108 2.91 4.21 -17.92
C ALA A 108 1.60 3.43 -18.15
N ALA A 109 1.24 2.56 -17.22
CA ALA A 109 -0.15 2.20 -17.04
C ALA A 109 -1.03 3.45 -16.85
N PHE A 110 -0.41 4.59 -16.57
CA PHE A 110 -0.97 5.80 -16.01
C PHE A 110 -0.54 7.04 -16.79
N LEU A 111 -0.55 6.96 -18.11
CA LEU A 111 -0.09 8.04 -19.00
C LEU A 111 -0.75 9.39 -18.76
N VAL A 112 -1.97 9.38 -18.23
CA VAL A 112 -2.77 10.58 -17.99
C VAL A 112 -3.03 10.85 -16.51
N ASP A 113 -2.46 10.05 -15.60
CA ASP A 113 -2.59 10.28 -14.17
C ASP A 113 -1.62 11.35 -13.68
N ALA A 114 -2.11 12.19 -12.80
CA ALA A 114 -1.26 13.05 -11.98
C ALA A 114 -0.77 12.25 -10.77
N TRP A 115 0.54 12.02 -10.72
CA TRP A 115 1.18 11.39 -9.57
C TRP A 115 1.57 12.46 -8.56
N ASN A 116 1.07 12.32 -7.34
CA ASN A 116 1.29 13.31 -6.30
C ASN A 116 2.54 12.97 -5.47
N TYR A 117 3.60 13.75 -5.66
CA TYR A 117 4.84 13.70 -4.87
C TYR A 117 5.22 15.11 -4.37
N ASP A 118 4.23 15.93 -4.02
CA ASP A 118 4.36 17.37 -3.78
C ASP A 118 5.50 17.75 -2.84
N LEU A 119 5.58 17.07 -1.67
CA LEU A 119 6.59 17.33 -0.67
C LEU A 119 7.37 16.06 -0.38
N ILE A 120 8.69 16.14 -0.45
CA ILE A 120 9.61 15.03 -0.17
C ILE A 120 10.57 15.48 0.93
N GLY A 121 10.66 14.71 2.01
CA GLY A 121 11.54 15.03 3.12
C GLY A 121 11.51 14.01 4.25
N GLU A 122 12.27 14.29 5.29
CA GLU A 122 12.42 13.38 6.43
C GLU A 122 11.36 13.57 7.54
N ASP A 123 10.40 14.52 7.38
CA ASP A 123 9.22 14.62 8.27
C ASP A 123 8.04 13.80 7.70
N CYS A 124 8.31 12.57 7.29
CA CYS A 124 7.40 11.72 6.52
C CYS A 124 6.55 10.77 7.37
N LEU A 125 6.69 10.72 8.69
CA LEU A 125 5.89 9.85 9.54
C LEU A 125 4.49 10.42 9.74
N ARG A 126 3.71 10.39 8.65
CA ARG A 126 2.39 10.98 8.54
C ARG A 126 1.36 9.95 8.11
N LEU A 127 0.14 10.10 8.64
CA LEU A 127 -1.01 9.31 8.21
C LEU A 127 -2.21 10.20 7.90
N ASN A 128 -3.15 9.63 7.16
CA ASN A 128 -4.40 10.27 6.77
C ASN A 128 -5.57 9.42 7.26
N VAL A 129 -6.69 10.06 7.61
CA VAL A 129 -7.90 9.38 8.10
C VAL A 129 -9.11 9.91 7.35
N TRP A 130 -9.96 9.00 6.85
CA TRP A 130 -11.29 9.25 6.34
C TRP A 130 -12.29 8.47 7.18
N THR A 131 -13.32 9.13 7.66
CA THR A 131 -14.34 8.50 8.51
C THR A 131 -15.72 9.10 8.24
N PRO A 132 -16.79 8.30 8.23
CA PRO A 132 -18.15 8.80 8.07
C PRO A 132 -18.59 9.72 9.22
N LYS A 133 -18.04 9.51 10.46
CA LYS A 133 -18.50 10.26 11.61
C LYS A 133 -17.51 10.19 12.77
N LEU A 134 -17.44 11.29 13.54
CA LEU A 134 -16.71 11.35 14.80
C LEU A 134 -17.68 10.97 15.95
N ASP A 135 -17.85 9.68 16.16
CA ASP A 135 -18.75 9.12 17.17
C ASP A 135 -18.13 7.84 17.79
N ALA A 136 -18.87 7.13 18.64
CA ALA A 136 -18.48 5.87 19.25
C ALA A 136 -18.90 4.64 18.41
N GLY A 137 -18.91 4.74 17.09
CA GLY A 137 -19.49 3.76 16.15
C GLY A 137 -18.78 2.42 16.07
N LYS A 138 -17.53 2.30 16.52
CA LYS A 138 -16.71 1.09 16.45
C LYS A 138 -16.68 0.48 15.04
N ARG A 139 -16.42 1.35 14.04
CA ARG A 139 -16.33 0.92 12.64
C ARG A 139 -15.07 0.10 12.40
N PRO A 140 -15.12 -0.92 11.53
CA PRO A 140 -13.91 -1.57 11.08
C PRO A 140 -12.92 -0.56 10.51
N VAL A 141 -11.63 -0.75 10.79
CA VAL A 141 -10.56 0.11 10.32
C VAL A 141 -9.78 -0.59 9.22
N ILE A 142 -9.54 0.10 8.12
CA ILE A 142 -8.64 -0.37 7.07
C ILE A 142 -7.44 0.54 6.95
N VAL A 143 -6.24 -0.04 6.80
CA VAL A 143 -4.98 0.69 6.70
C VAL A 143 -4.32 0.35 5.37
N TRP A 144 -4.21 1.35 4.50
CA TRP A 144 -3.57 1.24 3.19
C TRP A 144 -2.06 1.41 3.30
N LEU A 145 -1.32 0.43 2.74
CA LEU A 145 0.13 0.43 2.59
C LEU A 145 0.48 0.46 1.10
N HIS A 146 1.09 1.57 0.66
CA HIS A 146 1.42 1.81 -0.74
C HIS A 146 2.47 0.86 -1.31
N GLY A 147 2.51 0.76 -2.64
CA GLY A 147 3.47 -0.02 -3.42
C GLY A 147 4.83 0.66 -3.59
N GLY A 148 5.44 0.46 -4.77
CA GLY A 148 6.78 0.97 -5.07
C GLY A 148 7.92 0.17 -4.46
N GLY A 149 7.70 -1.11 -4.16
CA GLY A 149 8.64 -1.96 -3.44
C GLY A 149 8.85 -1.46 -2.01
N PHE A 150 10.11 -1.35 -1.63
CA PHE A 150 10.56 -0.69 -0.41
C PHE A 150 11.36 0.58 -0.74
N SER A 151 11.30 1.04 -1.99
CA SER A 151 12.20 2.07 -2.52
C SER A 151 11.51 3.39 -2.82
N SER A 152 10.23 3.39 -3.19
CA SER A 152 9.50 4.57 -3.64
C SER A 152 8.01 4.47 -3.33
N GLY A 153 7.26 5.50 -3.69
CA GLY A 153 5.83 5.60 -3.48
C GLY A 153 5.45 6.43 -2.26
N ASN A 154 4.17 6.65 -2.10
CA ASN A 154 3.58 7.30 -0.94
C ASN A 154 2.09 6.95 -0.80
N ALA A 155 1.48 7.39 0.30
CA ALA A 155 0.09 7.10 0.65
C ALA A 155 -0.97 7.81 -0.21
N ILE A 156 -0.56 8.67 -1.15
CA ILE A 156 -1.43 9.57 -1.92
C ILE A 156 -1.05 9.68 -3.39
N GLU A 157 -0.12 8.88 -3.88
CA GLU A 157 0.41 9.03 -5.23
C GLU A 157 -0.62 8.86 -6.35
N GLN A 158 -1.75 8.21 -6.07
CA GLN A 158 -2.85 8.01 -7.01
C GLN A 158 -4.19 8.35 -6.36
N ASN A 159 -5.15 8.83 -7.17
CA ASN A 159 -6.53 9.03 -6.73
C ASN A 159 -7.18 7.72 -6.25
N GLY A 160 -6.76 6.59 -6.79
CA GLY A 160 -7.19 5.25 -6.39
C GLY A 160 -6.90 4.89 -4.93
N TYR A 161 -6.03 5.62 -4.24
CA TYR A 161 -5.69 5.42 -2.81
C TYR A 161 -6.58 6.21 -1.86
N GLY A 162 -7.49 7.05 -2.38
CA GLY A 162 -8.40 7.85 -1.56
C GLY A 162 -9.36 6.99 -0.74
N GLY A 163 -9.53 7.34 0.54
CA GLY A 163 -10.38 6.58 1.46
C GLY A 163 -11.86 6.98 1.44
N GLU A 164 -12.22 8.06 0.74
CA GLU A 164 -13.56 8.64 0.79
C GLU A 164 -14.65 7.67 0.34
N ASN A 165 -14.49 7.07 -0.85
CA ASN A 165 -15.49 6.19 -1.43
C ASN A 165 -15.73 4.94 -0.58
N LEU A 166 -14.66 4.26 -0.14
CA LEU A 166 -14.81 3.06 0.67
C LEU A 166 -15.36 3.37 2.07
N ALA A 167 -14.94 4.50 2.68
CA ALA A 167 -15.47 4.93 3.97
C ALA A 167 -16.98 5.19 3.90
N LYS A 168 -17.44 5.84 2.82
CA LYS A 168 -18.86 6.13 2.57
C LYS A 168 -19.65 4.86 2.25
N TYR A 169 -19.14 4.03 1.35
CA TYR A 169 -19.81 2.82 0.89
C TYR A 169 -19.95 1.77 1.99
N GLY A 170 -18.89 1.58 2.78
CA GLY A 170 -18.79 0.49 3.75
C GLY A 170 -19.05 0.88 5.19
N ASP A 171 -19.30 2.14 5.53
CA ASP A 171 -19.31 2.65 6.92
C ASP A 171 -18.07 2.18 7.70
N VAL A 172 -16.89 2.48 7.17
CA VAL A 172 -15.59 2.10 7.73
C VAL A 172 -14.70 3.31 7.94
N VAL A 173 -13.67 3.17 8.79
CA VAL A 173 -12.59 4.15 8.89
C VAL A 173 -11.45 3.70 8.00
N PHE A 174 -11.04 4.58 7.09
CA PHE A 174 -9.91 4.35 6.19
C PHE A 174 -8.71 5.18 6.64
N CYS A 175 -7.54 4.54 6.71
CA CYS A 175 -6.27 5.18 6.97
C CYS A 175 -5.28 4.90 5.84
N SER A 176 -4.42 5.87 5.50
CA SER A 176 -3.24 5.63 4.64
C SER A 176 -1.98 6.17 5.32
N VAL A 177 -0.85 5.52 5.10
CA VAL A 177 0.37 5.73 5.89
C VAL A 177 1.57 5.96 5.00
N ASN A 178 2.33 7.04 5.26
CA ASN A 178 3.70 7.22 4.80
C ASN A 178 4.68 6.66 5.84
N HIS A 179 5.78 6.11 5.40
CA HIS A 179 6.86 5.55 6.23
C HIS A 179 8.19 5.68 5.51
N ARG A 180 9.32 5.52 6.20
CA ARG A 180 10.65 5.52 5.57
C ARG A 180 10.80 4.41 4.54
N LEU A 181 11.54 4.73 3.49
CA LEU A 181 11.81 3.86 2.35
C LEU A 181 13.32 3.79 2.08
N ASN A 182 13.72 2.92 1.16
CA ASN A 182 15.07 2.85 0.57
C ASN A 182 16.19 2.92 1.62
N VAL A 183 17.24 3.71 1.36
CA VAL A 183 18.39 3.87 2.25
C VAL A 183 18.03 4.43 3.63
N PHE A 184 16.91 5.15 3.76
CA PHE A 184 16.46 5.74 5.03
C PHE A 184 15.69 4.76 5.90
N GLY A 185 15.04 3.76 5.28
CA GLY A 185 14.27 2.74 5.96
C GLY A 185 15.04 1.45 6.27
N TYR A 186 16.14 1.18 5.50
CA TYR A 186 16.72 -0.17 5.45
C TYR A 186 18.24 -0.21 5.31
N SER A 187 18.97 0.81 5.76
CA SER A 187 20.45 0.74 5.87
C SER A 187 20.83 0.02 7.17
N ASP A 188 21.35 -1.20 7.04
CA ASP A 188 21.71 -2.02 8.20
C ASP A 188 23.12 -1.69 8.70
N PHE A 189 23.22 -1.07 9.86
CA PHE A 189 24.45 -0.76 10.56
C PHE A 189 24.66 -1.59 11.84
N ALA A 190 23.85 -2.61 12.10
CA ALA A 190 23.88 -3.39 13.34
C ALA A 190 25.29 -3.97 13.61
N SER A 191 25.93 -4.57 12.61
CA SER A 191 27.24 -5.20 12.74
C SER A 191 28.38 -4.22 13.05
N VAL A 192 28.27 -2.97 12.59
CA VAL A 192 29.33 -1.94 12.72
C VAL A 192 29.01 -0.88 13.77
N GLY A 193 27.74 -0.64 14.05
CA GLY A 193 27.26 0.41 14.97
C GLY A 193 26.86 -0.09 16.36
N GLY A 194 26.81 -1.41 16.54
CA GLY A 194 26.43 -2.04 17.80
C GLY A 194 24.97 -1.79 18.19
N GLU A 195 24.68 -1.89 19.48
CA GLU A 195 23.33 -1.83 20.04
C GLU A 195 22.52 -0.59 19.61
N LYS A 196 23.18 0.57 19.49
CA LYS A 196 22.53 1.81 19.03
C LYS A 196 21.84 1.64 17.67
N TYR A 197 22.41 0.87 16.76
CA TYR A 197 21.95 0.71 15.39
C TYR A 197 21.32 -0.66 15.11
N LEU A 198 21.00 -1.42 16.17
CA LEU A 198 20.50 -2.81 16.08
C LEU A 198 19.27 -2.93 15.16
N HIS A 199 18.41 -1.92 15.14
CA HIS A 199 17.15 -1.90 14.38
C HIS A 199 17.27 -1.20 13.02
N SER A 200 18.44 -0.68 12.64
CA SER A 200 18.60 0.22 11.50
C SER A 200 18.22 -0.41 10.15
N GLY A 201 18.35 -1.73 10.01
CA GLY A 201 17.93 -2.48 8.83
C GLY A 201 16.42 -2.63 8.65
N ASN A 202 15.61 -2.24 9.67
CA ASN A 202 14.16 -2.45 9.67
C ASN A 202 13.33 -1.23 10.10
N VAL A 203 13.94 -0.05 10.22
CA VAL A 203 13.22 1.12 10.74
C VAL A 203 12.02 1.52 9.90
N GLY A 204 12.03 1.25 8.58
CA GLY A 204 10.86 1.49 7.72
C GLY A 204 9.67 0.58 8.07
N MET A 205 9.92 -0.66 8.51
CA MET A 205 8.86 -1.54 9.01
C MET A 205 8.40 -1.12 10.41
N LEU A 206 9.32 -0.70 11.27
CA LEU A 206 9.00 -0.17 12.60
C LEU A 206 8.17 1.11 12.53
N ASP A 207 8.35 1.93 11.49
CA ASP A 207 7.49 3.09 11.23
C ASP A 207 6.02 2.66 11.03
N ILE A 208 5.79 1.59 10.26
CA ILE A 208 4.44 1.07 10.05
C ILE A 208 3.86 0.52 11.37
N ILE A 209 4.66 -0.17 12.17
CA ILE A 209 4.26 -0.61 13.52
C ILE A 209 3.89 0.60 14.39
N ALA A 210 4.66 1.68 14.36
CA ALA A 210 4.33 2.91 15.10
C ALA A 210 3.02 3.57 14.60
N ALA A 211 2.76 3.54 13.29
CA ALA A 211 1.49 4.01 12.74
C ALA A 211 0.31 3.14 13.22
N LEU A 212 0.47 1.82 13.23
CA LEU A 212 -0.54 0.89 13.75
C LEU A 212 -0.77 1.08 15.25
N GLN A 213 0.28 1.34 16.03
CA GLN A 213 0.16 1.71 17.44
C GLN A 213 -0.60 3.03 17.62
N TRP A 214 -0.30 4.04 16.79
CA TRP A 214 -1.05 5.30 16.81
C TRP A 214 -2.53 5.06 16.49
N ILE A 215 -2.85 4.23 15.50
CA ILE A 215 -4.22 3.85 15.15
C ILE A 215 -4.89 3.16 16.34
N HIS A 216 -4.23 2.19 16.96
CA HIS A 216 -4.74 1.51 18.15
C HIS A 216 -5.11 2.49 19.26
N ASP A 217 -4.27 3.49 19.53
CA ASP A 217 -4.42 4.40 20.66
C ASP A 217 -5.42 5.54 20.39
N ASN A 218 -5.71 5.87 19.12
CA ASN A 218 -6.44 7.09 18.77
C ASN A 218 -7.70 6.88 17.92
N ILE A 219 -7.81 5.76 17.17
CA ILE A 219 -8.82 5.63 16.12
C ILE A 219 -10.26 5.59 16.65
N ALA A 220 -10.44 5.26 17.92
CA ALA A 220 -11.73 5.32 18.59
C ALA A 220 -12.31 6.75 18.60
N ASN A 221 -11.46 7.78 18.65
CA ASN A 221 -11.87 9.19 18.58
C ASN A 221 -12.29 9.62 17.15
N PHE A 222 -12.04 8.77 16.17
CA PHE A 222 -12.46 8.91 14.78
C PHE A 222 -13.59 7.93 14.43
N GLY A 223 -14.22 7.30 15.42
CA GLY A 223 -15.34 6.38 15.26
C GLY A 223 -14.93 4.95 14.85
N GLY A 224 -13.62 4.63 14.84
CA GLY A 224 -13.08 3.33 14.49
C GLY A 224 -12.96 2.37 15.68
N ASP A 225 -12.85 1.08 15.39
CA ASP A 225 -12.59 0.01 16.36
C ASP A 225 -11.11 -0.40 16.34
N PRO A 226 -10.32 -0.07 17.37
CA PRO A 226 -8.92 -0.51 17.44
C PRO A 226 -8.77 -2.04 17.55
N GLY A 227 -9.83 -2.77 17.93
CA GLY A 227 -9.88 -4.23 17.94
C GLY A 227 -10.26 -4.86 16.61
N ASN A 228 -10.47 -4.07 15.54
CA ASN A 228 -10.83 -4.57 14.22
C ASN A 228 -10.09 -3.83 13.10
N VAL A 229 -8.79 -4.01 13.03
CA VAL A 229 -7.88 -3.38 12.06
C VAL A 229 -7.48 -4.38 10.97
N THR A 230 -7.72 -4.03 9.71
CA THR A 230 -7.29 -4.76 8.52
C THR A 230 -6.21 -3.96 7.79
N VAL A 231 -5.04 -4.54 7.57
CA VAL A 231 -4.02 -3.94 6.70
C VAL A 231 -4.21 -4.43 5.27
N ILE A 232 -4.14 -3.52 4.30
CA ILE A 232 -4.20 -3.84 2.87
C ILE A 232 -3.08 -3.13 2.14
N GLY A 233 -2.47 -3.78 1.16
CA GLY A 233 -1.42 -3.15 0.36
C GLY A 233 -1.19 -3.89 -0.94
N GLN A 234 -0.63 -3.17 -1.93
CA GLN A 234 -0.40 -3.71 -3.26
C GLN A 234 1.10 -3.67 -3.59
N SER A 235 1.60 -4.66 -4.35
CA SER A 235 3.01 -4.76 -4.74
C SER A 235 3.92 -4.81 -3.50
N GLY A 236 4.84 -3.86 -3.35
CA GLY A 236 5.61 -3.69 -2.11
C GLY A 236 4.73 -3.56 -0.87
N GLY A 237 3.54 -2.95 -0.99
CA GLY A 237 2.54 -2.88 0.09
C GLY A 237 2.00 -4.25 0.48
N GLY A 238 1.73 -5.13 -0.48
CA GLY A 238 1.35 -6.53 -0.23
C GLY A 238 2.46 -7.31 0.48
N SER A 239 3.72 -7.07 0.12
CA SER A 239 4.88 -7.62 0.82
C SER A 239 4.95 -7.11 2.28
N LYS A 240 4.69 -5.81 2.51
CA LYS A 240 4.59 -5.23 3.86
C LYS A 240 3.50 -5.87 4.69
N VAL A 241 2.32 -6.14 4.09
CA VAL A 241 1.22 -6.87 4.76
C VAL A 241 1.69 -8.24 5.25
N SER A 242 2.37 -9.02 4.39
CA SER A 242 2.88 -10.34 4.76
C SER A 242 3.93 -10.27 5.88
N MET A 243 4.81 -9.26 5.83
CA MET A 243 5.83 -9.04 6.86
C MET A 243 5.21 -8.62 8.20
N ILE A 244 4.28 -7.67 8.19
CA ILE A 244 3.55 -7.23 9.40
C ILE A 244 2.83 -8.42 10.04
N ALA A 245 2.17 -9.28 9.25
CA ALA A 245 1.51 -10.47 9.74
C ALA A 245 2.48 -11.53 10.32
N ALA A 246 3.80 -11.35 10.11
CA ALA A 246 4.85 -12.19 10.68
C ALA A 246 5.65 -11.51 11.81
N MET A 247 5.52 -10.18 12.00
CA MET A 247 6.25 -9.43 13.02
C MET A 247 5.61 -9.56 14.40
N PRO A 248 6.35 -9.99 15.45
CA PRO A 248 5.82 -10.04 16.82
C PRO A 248 5.26 -8.70 17.30
N ALA A 249 5.89 -7.57 16.93
CA ALA A 249 5.46 -6.22 17.30
C ALA A 249 4.08 -5.83 16.74
N ALA A 250 3.55 -6.53 15.74
CA ALA A 250 2.22 -6.29 15.18
C ALA A 250 1.09 -6.99 15.96
N LYS A 251 1.44 -7.87 16.91
CA LYS A 251 0.44 -8.66 17.65
C LYS A 251 -0.49 -7.75 18.46
N GLY A 252 -1.80 -7.91 18.24
CA GLY A 252 -2.83 -7.08 18.86
C GLY A 252 -3.07 -5.73 18.19
N LEU A 253 -2.22 -5.33 17.22
CA LEU A 253 -2.40 -4.11 16.42
C LEU A 253 -3.08 -4.38 15.08
N VAL A 254 -2.93 -5.60 14.56
CA VAL A 254 -3.50 -6.05 13.28
C VAL A 254 -4.31 -7.31 13.48
N HIS A 255 -5.47 -7.38 12.84
CA HIS A 255 -6.45 -8.45 13.02
C HIS A 255 -6.72 -9.22 11.72
N LYS A 256 -6.43 -8.62 10.55
CA LYS A 256 -6.59 -9.23 9.21
C LYS A 256 -5.62 -8.57 8.24
N GLY A 257 -5.30 -9.26 7.13
CA GLY A 257 -4.44 -8.71 6.09
C GLY A 257 -4.92 -9.06 4.69
N VAL A 258 -4.76 -8.12 3.75
CA VAL A 258 -5.06 -8.29 2.33
C VAL A 258 -3.82 -7.90 1.52
N ALA A 259 -3.18 -8.88 0.88
CA ALA A 259 -1.95 -8.70 0.11
C ALA A 259 -2.23 -8.80 -1.39
N LEU A 260 -2.15 -7.67 -2.10
CA LEU A 260 -2.43 -7.55 -3.53
C LEU A 260 -1.12 -7.57 -4.32
N SER A 261 -0.92 -8.53 -5.20
CA SER A 261 0.23 -8.67 -6.12
C SER A 261 1.59 -8.45 -5.45
N GLY A 262 1.68 -8.76 -4.17
CA GLY A 262 2.89 -8.64 -3.37
C GLY A 262 2.89 -9.66 -2.25
N ASN A 263 4.08 -10.17 -1.95
CA ASN A 263 4.21 -11.19 -0.92
C ASN A 263 5.65 -11.28 -0.43
N SER A 264 5.81 -11.81 0.77
CA SER A 264 7.11 -12.18 1.32
C SER A 264 6.96 -13.38 2.23
N VAL A 265 7.94 -14.25 2.20
CA VAL A 265 8.08 -15.39 3.12
C VAL A 265 9.31 -15.25 4.02
N ARG A 266 10.12 -14.21 3.75
CA ARG A 266 11.30 -13.79 4.53
C ARG A 266 11.72 -12.39 4.10
N GLY A 267 12.50 -11.72 4.90
CA GLY A 267 13.21 -10.48 4.53
C GLY A 267 14.48 -10.74 3.72
N SER A 268 15.25 -9.69 3.50
CA SER A 268 16.60 -9.77 2.92
C SER A 268 17.55 -10.54 3.82
N ASP A 269 18.59 -11.09 3.21
CA ASP A 269 19.65 -11.79 3.93
C ASP A 269 20.44 -10.82 4.82
N LYS A 270 20.54 -11.16 6.10
CA LYS A 270 21.20 -10.35 7.12
C LYS A 270 22.67 -10.08 6.81
N ALA A 271 23.41 -11.13 6.42
CA ALA A 271 24.85 -10.97 6.15
C ALA A 271 25.12 -10.03 4.96
N SER A 272 24.28 -10.10 3.93
CA SER A 272 24.36 -9.19 2.78
C SER A 272 24.00 -7.76 3.13
N ALA A 273 22.99 -7.54 3.99
CA ALA A 273 22.59 -6.22 4.44
C ALA A 273 23.64 -5.57 5.35
N GLU A 274 24.18 -6.31 6.32
CA GLU A 274 25.28 -5.87 7.18
C GLU A 274 26.53 -5.53 6.35
N LYS A 275 26.84 -6.36 5.35
CA LYS A 275 27.96 -6.08 4.43
C LYS A 275 27.76 -4.79 3.66
N LEU A 276 26.53 -4.50 3.23
CA LEU A 276 26.21 -3.21 2.59
C LEU A 276 26.43 -2.04 3.56
N GLY A 277 26.09 -2.17 4.84
CA GLY A 277 26.38 -1.17 5.87
C GLY A 277 27.89 -0.86 6.00
N GLU A 278 28.75 -1.90 5.98
CA GLU A 278 30.20 -1.71 5.93
C GLU A 278 30.64 -0.93 4.67
N TYR A 279 30.05 -1.26 3.51
CA TYR A 279 30.38 -0.57 2.26
C TYR A 279 29.92 0.88 2.22
N ILE A 280 28.80 1.22 2.89
CA ILE A 280 28.36 2.61 3.06
C ILE A 280 29.43 3.41 3.82
N LEU A 281 29.95 2.88 4.95
CA LEU A 281 31.03 3.54 5.69
C LEU A 281 32.31 3.66 4.87
N LYS A 282 32.69 2.60 4.12
CA LYS A 282 33.84 2.61 3.22
C LYS A 282 33.71 3.67 2.14
N GLU A 283 32.54 3.81 1.52
CA GLU A 283 32.25 4.81 0.49
C GLU A 283 32.29 6.23 1.07
N ALA A 284 31.83 6.43 2.29
CA ALA A 284 31.88 7.69 3.02
C ALA A 284 33.29 8.03 3.55
N GLY A 285 34.23 7.10 3.54
CA GLY A 285 35.54 7.27 4.20
C GLY A 285 35.46 7.37 5.72
N LEU A 286 34.44 6.76 6.33
CA LEU A 286 34.16 6.82 7.77
C LEU A 286 34.55 5.53 8.48
N LYS A 287 34.90 5.67 9.77
CA LYS A 287 35.07 4.53 10.69
C LYS A 287 33.72 4.21 11.38
N PRO A 288 33.53 2.99 11.92
CA PRO A 288 32.33 2.61 12.67
C PRO A 288 31.89 3.61 13.73
N ALA A 289 32.82 4.16 14.51
CA ALA A 289 32.52 5.17 15.52
C ALA A 289 32.05 6.53 14.97
N GLN A 290 31.96 6.68 13.66
CA GLN A 290 31.59 7.94 12.98
C GLN A 290 30.29 7.83 12.18
N ILE A 291 29.49 6.78 12.41
CA ILE A 291 28.17 6.62 11.73
C ILE A 291 27.29 7.87 11.89
N ASP A 292 27.38 8.54 13.04
CA ASP A 292 26.62 9.75 13.34
C ASP A 292 26.83 10.87 12.29
N LYS A 293 27.99 10.89 11.61
CA LYS A 293 28.23 11.83 10.51
C LYS A 293 27.35 11.60 9.30
N LEU A 294 26.86 10.37 9.07
CA LEU A 294 25.88 10.07 8.03
C LEU A 294 24.50 10.67 8.38
N GLN A 295 24.21 10.86 9.66
CA GLN A 295 22.98 11.46 10.13
C GLN A 295 22.95 12.99 9.90
N GLU A 296 24.13 13.61 9.80
CA GLU A 296 24.29 15.07 9.58
C GLU A 296 24.29 15.45 8.09
N MET A 297 24.41 14.47 7.17
CA MET A 297 24.41 14.72 5.73
C MET A 297 23.04 15.19 5.24
N PRO A 298 22.97 16.11 4.24
CA PRO A 298 21.75 16.29 3.45
C PRO A 298 21.23 14.95 2.93
N TRP A 299 19.90 14.79 2.89
CA TRP A 299 19.33 13.51 2.55
C TRP A 299 19.70 13.07 1.11
N GLU A 300 19.81 14.00 0.17
CA GLU A 300 20.19 13.73 -1.22
C GLU A 300 21.62 13.15 -1.31
N GLU A 301 22.55 13.74 -0.55
CA GLU A 301 23.94 13.29 -0.53
C GLU A 301 24.05 11.87 0.06
N TYR A 302 23.33 11.60 1.15
CA TYR A 302 23.31 10.28 1.74
C TYR A 302 22.66 9.24 0.81
N TYR A 303 21.56 9.60 0.15
CA TYR A 303 20.89 8.73 -0.82
C TYR A 303 21.84 8.30 -1.93
N ASP A 304 22.55 9.23 -2.54
CA ASP A 304 23.48 8.96 -3.61
C ASP A 304 24.69 8.15 -3.14
N LEU A 305 25.23 8.48 -1.98
CA LEU A 305 26.36 7.77 -1.37
C LEU A 305 26.01 6.29 -1.12
N ALA A 306 24.89 6.00 -0.47
CA ALA A 306 24.48 4.65 -0.15
C ALA A 306 24.20 3.81 -1.41
N ASN A 307 23.60 4.42 -2.46
CA ASN A 307 23.39 3.75 -3.74
C ASN A 307 24.72 3.49 -4.48
N ARG A 308 25.73 4.38 -4.38
CA ARG A 308 27.07 4.10 -4.90
C ARG A 308 27.73 2.94 -4.15
N ALA A 309 27.59 2.90 -2.81
CA ALA A 309 28.12 1.81 -1.98
C ALA A 309 27.53 0.45 -2.39
N SER A 310 26.23 0.36 -2.65
CA SER A 310 25.58 -0.88 -3.13
C SER A 310 26.15 -1.34 -4.47
N ARG A 311 26.30 -0.43 -5.45
CA ARG A 311 26.91 -0.75 -6.75
C ARG A 311 28.37 -1.21 -6.61
N ARG A 312 29.12 -0.53 -5.76
CA ARG A 312 30.52 -0.88 -5.48
C ARG A 312 30.65 -2.25 -4.83
N MET A 313 29.82 -2.57 -3.84
CA MET A 313 29.78 -3.89 -3.21
C MET A 313 29.50 -4.98 -4.25
N ALA A 314 28.51 -4.79 -5.10
CA ALA A 314 28.19 -5.74 -6.16
C ALA A 314 29.36 -5.95 -7.14
N ALA A 315 30.06 -4.88 -7.51
CA ALA A 315 31.21 -4.95 -8.42
C ALA A 315 32.42 -5.64 -7.78
N GLU A 316 32.70 -5.38 -6.48
CA GLU A 316 33.89 -5.93 -5.80
C GLU A 316 33.69 -7.36 -5.30
N THR A 317 32.47 -7.76 -4.95
CA THR A 317 32.22 -9.05 -4.27
C THR A 317 31.31 -10.00 -5.04
N GLY A 318 30.60 -9.52 -6.07
CA GLY A 318 29.52 -10.26 -6.71
C GLY A 318 28.23 -10.33 -5.89
N MET A 319 28.25 -9.93 -4.61
CA MET A 319 27.06 -9.90 -3.76
C MET A 319 26.16 -8.71 -4.13
N ARG A 320 24.87 -8.98 -4.24
CA ARG A 320 23.88 -7.93 -4.49
C ARG A 320 22.98 -7.78 -3.25
N ALA A 321 22.99 -6.61 -2.65
CA ALA A 321 22.03 -6.24 -1.62
C ALA A 321 21.35 -4.91 -2.02
N GLY A 322 20.04 -4.86 -1.81
CA GLY A 322 19.25 -3.65 -1.91
C GLY A 322 18.81 -3.18 -0.52
N PHE A 323 18.16 -2.04 -0.49
CA PHE A 323 17.59 -1.48 0.73
C PHE A 323 16.15 -1.96 0.90
N SER A 324 15.97 -3.04 1.66
CA SER A 324 14.67 -3.66 1.95
C SER A 324 14.74 -4.37 3.31
N PRO A 325 13.58 -4.67 3.95
CA PRO A 325 13.53 -5.24 5.29
C PRO A 325 14.41 -6.50 5.44
N VAL A 326 15.10 -6.60 6.55
CA VAL A 326 16.09 -7.65 6.83
C VAL A 326 15.49 -8.67 7.80
N SER A 327 15.56 -9.97 7.47
CA SER A 327 15.30 -11.02 8.45
C SER A 327 16.45 -11.07 9.45
N ASP A 328 16.32 -10.33 10.54
CA ASP A 328 17.34 -10.16 11.58
C ASP A 328 17.12 -11.07 12.80
N GLY A 329 15.92 -11.67 12.90
CA GLY A 329 15.50 -12.47 14.03
C GLY A 329 15.10 -11.65 15.27
N ILE A 330 15.04 -10.32 15.15
CA ILE A 330 14.68 -9.37 16.20
C ILE A 330 13.37 -8.66 15.84
N ASP A 331 13.40 -7.83 14.80
CA ASP A 331 12.24 -7.09 14.31
C ASP A 331 11.45 -7.93 13.29
N LEU A 332 12.16 -8.64 12.42
CA LEU A 332 11.59 -9.49 11.39
C LEU A 332 12.16 -10.91 11.53
N PRO A 333 11.31 -11.93 11.78
CA PRO A 333 11.76 -13.30 11.99
C PRO A 333 12.44 -13.87 10.74
N PHE A 334 13.31 -14.87 10.92
CA PHE A 334 13.93 -15.60 9.82
C PHE A 334 12.92 -16.45 9.04
N GLU A 335 11.93 -17.00 9.74
CA GLU A 335 10.81 -17.75 9.17
C GLU A 335 9.49 -17.08 9.50
N PHE A 336 8.70 -16.77 8.46
CA PHE A 336 7.37 -16.19 8.64
C PHE A 336 6.36 -17.27 9.02
N PHE A 337 5.35 -16.84 9.78
CA PHE A 337 4.21 -17.67 10.17
C PHE A 337 4.59 -18.95 10.93
N ASP A 338 5.64 -18.87 11.75
CA ASP A 338 6.02 -19.99 12.62
C ASP A 338 4.91 -20.24 13.65
N PRO A 339 4.24 -21.42 13.61
CA PRO A 339 3.18 -21.75 14.54
C PRO A 339 3.67 -22.00 15.98
N ALA A 340 4.99 -22.20 16.16
CA ALA A 340 5.60 -22.42 17.47
C ALA A 340 5.89 -21.12 18.20
N ASP A 341 5.99 -19.97 17.50
CA ASP A 341 6.16 -18.67 18.14
C ASP A 341 4.81 -18.04 18.53
N PRO A 342 4.47 -18.01 19.84
CA PRO A 342 3.20 -17.45 20.29
C PRO A 342 3.12 -15.93 20.13
N ASN A 343 4.23 -15.24 19.80
CA ASN A 343 4.26 -13.79 19.64
C ASN A 343 3.90 -13.36 18.21
N VAL A 344 4.08 -14.24 17.21
CA VAL A 344 3.67 -13.96 15.83
C VAL A 344 2.14 -13.91 15.72
N PRO A 345 1.58 -12.88 15.04
CA PRO A 345 0.13 -12.82 14.81
C PRO A 345 -0.39 -14.06 14.03
N ASP A 346 -1.48 -14.65 14.48
CA ASP A 346 -2.21 -15.65 13.71
C ASP A 346 -3.55 -15.06 13.27
N ILE A 347 -3.55 -14.40 12.11
CA ILE A 347 -4.66 -13.61 11.57
C ILE A 347 -5.08 -14.13 10.19
N PRO A 348 -6.36 -14.00 9.79
CA PRO A 348 -6.81 -14.30 8.44
C PRO A 348 -6.06 -13.47 7.39
N LEU A 349 -5.66 -14.10 6.27
CA LEU A 349 -5.04 -13.40 5.14
C LEU A 349 -5.80 -13.69 3.84
N LEU A 350 -6.01 -12.64 3.05
CA LEU A 350 -6.50 -12.70 1.68
C LEU A 350 -5.38 -12.27 0.74
N TYR A 351 -5.06 -13.12 -0.24
CA TYR A 351 -4.10 -12.82 -1.29
C TYR A 351 -4.81 -12.62 -2.62
N CYS A 352 -4.37 -11.64 -3.40
CA CYS A 352 -4.82 -11.43 -4.77
C CYS A 352 -3.62 -11.25 -5.70
N THR A 353 -3.71 -11.73 -6.94
CA THR A 353 -2.83 -11.40 -8.05
C THR A 353 -3.65 -11.01 -9.26
N VAL A 354 -3.08 -10.26 -10.20
CA VAL A 354 -3.70 -10.00 -11.48
C VAL A 354 -3.22 -11.01 -12.53
N PHE A 355 -3.95 -11.17 -13.63
CA PHE A 355 -3.58 -12.16 -14.68
C PHE A 355 -2.28 -11.77 -15.38
N GLN A 356 -2.12 -10.50 -15.73
CA GLN A 356 -0.98 -10.01 -16.50
C GLN A 356 -0.17 -8.99 -15.70
N GLU A 357 0.62 -9.47 -14.75
CA GLU A 357 1.41 -8.63 -13.84
C GLU A 357 2.46 -7.75 -14.54
N GLN A 358 3.00 -8.22 -15.66
CA GLN A 358 3.96 -7.48 -16.48
C GLN A 358 3.48 -7.50 -17.93
N ASN A 359 2.90 -6.39 -18.36
CA ASN A 359 2.50 -6.26 -19.75
C ASN A 359 3.69 -5.91 -20.63
N PRO A 360 3.75 -6.51 -21.84
CA PRO A 360 4.51 -5.94 -22.95
C PRO A 360 4.09 -4.48 -23.22
N ASP A 361 4.93 -3.74 -23.91
CA ASP A 361 4.65 -2.34 -24.22
C ASP A 361 3.29 -2.18 -24.91
N ARG A 362 2.38 -1.53 -24.22
CA ARG A 362 1.01 -1.30 -24.68
C ARG A 362 0.90 -0.22 -25.76
N THR A 363 1.94 0.58 -25.93
CA THR A 363 2.00 1.62 -26.96
C THR A 363 2.45 1.06 -28.30
N GLU A 364 3.13 -0.09 -28.33
CA GLU A 364 3.59 -0.79 -29.52
C GLU A 364 2.50 -1.76 -30.03
N ALA A 365 1.57 -1.24 -30.86
CA ALA A 365 0.46 -2.02 -31.37
C ALA A 365 0.89 -3.28 -32.17
N ALA A 366 2.07 -3.25 -32.80
CA ALA A 366 2.60 -4.38 -33.57
C ALA A 366 2.90 -5.61 -32.69
N LEU A 367 3.09 -5.45 -31.37
CA LEU A 367 3.26 -6.58 -30.46
C LEU A 367 2.00 -7.44 -30.32
N GLU A 368 0.82 -6.92 -30.65
CA GLU A 368 -0.42 -7.70 -30.61
C GLU A 368 -0.45 -8.86 -31.60
N ASP A 369 0.34 -8.77 -32.69
CA ASP A 369 0.47 -9.78 -33.73
C ASP A 369 1.67 -10.71 -33.50
N ILE A 370 2.34 -10.63 -32.31
CA ILE A 370 3.47 -11.50 -31.99
C ILE A 370 3.07 -12.97 -32.07
N THR A 371 3.92 -13.79 -32.71
CA THR A 371 3.72 -15.24 -32.75
C THR A 371 4.24 -15.94 -31.50
N MET A 372 3.87 -17.20 -31.28
CA MET A 372 4.44 -18.00 -30.19
C MET A 372 5.96 -18.11 -30.27
N ASP A 373 6.51 -18.24 -31.47
CA ASP A 373 7.96 -18.25 -31.68
C ASP A 373 8.59 -16.92 -31.30
N GLY A 374 7.93 -15.79 -31.60
CA GLY A 374 8.35 -14.46 -31.15
C GLY A 374 8.33 -14.31 -29.64
N VAL A 375 7.34 -14.87 -28.94
CA VAL A 375 7.30 -14.90 -27.46
C VAL A 375 8.46 -15.72 -26.90
N VAL A 376 8.74 -16.90 -27.47
CA VAL A 376 9.88 -17.74 -27.08
C VAL A 376 11.20 -16.99 -27.27
N GLU A 377 11.40 -16.31 -28.39
CA GLU A 377 12.60 -15.50 -28.64
C GLU A 377 12.76 -14.40 -27.58
N ARG A 378 11.71 -13.61 -27.33
CA ARG A 378 11.71 -12.51 -26.34
C ARG A 378 12.00 -12.97 -24.90
N LEU A 379 11.55 -14.17 -24.53
CA LEU A 379 11.72 -14.71 -23.18
C LEU A 379 12.96 -15.60 -23.01
N SER A 380 13.71 -15.88 -24.10
CA SER A 380 14.86 -16.78 -24.07
C SER A 380 15.97 -16.33 -23.11
N SER A 381 16.19 -15.03 -22.97
CA SER A 381 17.14 -14.48 -22.01
C SER A 381 16.75 -14.74 -20.55
N ARG A 382 15.45 -14.92 -20.28
CA ARG A 382 14.92 -15.13 -18.91
C ARG A 382 14.89 -16.60 -18.52
N TYR A 383 14.49 -17.50 -19.44
CA TYR A 383 14.23 -18.90 -19.13
C TYR A 383 15.20 -19.87 -19.84
N GLY A 384 16.15 -19.35 -20.66
CA GLY A 384 17.15 -20.15 -21.34
C GLY A 384 16.53 -21.19 -22.29
N GLU A 385 17.10 -22.39 -22.32
CA GLU A 385 16.66 -23.52 -23.15
C GLU A 385 15.24 -24.02 -22.84
N ASN A 386 14.75 -23.75 -21.62
CA ASN A 386 13.44 -24.18 -21.16
C ASN A 386 12.29 -23.28 -21.67
N THR A 387 12.61 -22.15 -22.30
CA THR A 387 11.61 -21.11 -22.67
C THR A 387 10.46 -21.67 -23.48
N ARG A 388 10.74 -22.46 -24.53
CA ARG A 388 9.71 -23.03 -25.40
C ARG A 388 8.74 -23.93 -24.62
N GLN A 389 9.26 -24.83 -23.81
CA GLN A 389 8.45 -25.75 -23.01
C GLN A 389 7.54 -24.99 -22.01
N ILE A 390 8.04 -23.93 -21.41
CA ILE A 390 7.26 -23.08 -20.48
C ILE A 390 6.13 -22.37 -21.24
N VAL A 391 6.44 -21.70 -22.35
CA VAL A 391 5.46 -20.96 -23.16
C VAL A 391 4.34 -21.88 -23.67
N GLU A 392 4.70 -23.06 -24.22
CA GLU A 392 3.75 -24.04 -24.71
C GLU A 392 2.84 -24.62 -23.61
N ALA A 393 3.37 -24.80 -22.38
CA ALA A 393 2.58 -25.26 -21.24
C ALA A 393 1.50 -24.23 -20.84
N TYR A 394 1.84 -22.96 -20.84
CA TYR A 394 0.86 -21.89 -20.57
C TYR A 394 -0.17 -21.77 -21.70
N ALA A 395 0.26 -21.81 -22.96
CA ALA A 395 -0.65 -21.79 -24.11
C ALA A 395 -1.62 -22.99 -24.11
N LYS A 396 -1.15 -24.17 -23.71
CA LYS A 396 -2.00 -25.36 -23.55
C LYS A 396 -3.02 -25.23 -22.42
N THR A 397 -2.60 -24.64 -21.30
CA THR A 397 -3.48 -24.43 -20.12
C THR A 397 -4.54 -23.37 -20.40
N PHE A 398 -4.20 -22.35 -21.18
CA PHE A 398 -5.07 -21.23 -21.53
C PHE A 398 -5.20 -21.08 -23.06
N PRO A 399 -5.93 -21.98 -23.73
CA PRO A 399 -5.97 -22.06 -25.19
C PRO A 399 -6.62 -20.85 -25.86
N ASP A 400 -7.43 -20.09 -25.13
CA ASP A 400 -8.12 -18.90 -25.64
C ASP A 400 -7.25 -17.64 -25.58
N LEU A 401 -6.07 -17.69 -24.94
CA LEU A 401 -5.16 -16.56 -24.84
C LEU A 401 -4.33 -16.41 -26.13
N ARG A 402 -4.20 -15.16 -26.58
CA ARG A 402 -3.26 -14.81 -27.65
C ARG A 402 -1.81 -14.94 -27.16
N PRO A 403 -0.82 -15.11 -28.07
CA PRO A 403 0.59 -15.26 -27.66
C PRO A 403 1.10 -14.16 -26.75
N ILE A 404 0.71 -12.90 -26.98
CA ILE A 404 1.09 -11.76 -26.15
C ILE A 404 0.51 -11.84 -24.72
N GLU A 405 -0.67 -12.40 -24.56
CA GLU A 405 -1.30 -12.60 -23.25
C GLU A 405 -0.62 -13.71 -22.47
N VAL A 406 -0.19 -14.78 -23.15
CA VAL A 406 0.67 -15.81 -22.56
C VAL A 406 1.98 -15.19 -22.05
N TRP A 407 2.62 -14.34 -22.87
CA TRP A 407 3.82 -13.61 -22.45
C TRP A 407 3.57 -12.77 -21.16
N ALA A 408 2.49 -12.01 -21.14
CA ALA A 408 2.15 -11.13 -20.01
C ALA A 408 1.83 -11.90 -18.71
N MET A 409 1.45 -13.18 -18.78
CA MET A 409 1.24 -14.03 -17.60
C MET A 409 2.53 -14.61 -17.01
N LEU A 410 3.61 -14.69 -17.79
CA LEU A 410 4.86 -15.36 -17.41
C LEU A 410 5.74 -14.46 -16.52
N THR A 411 5.29 -14.16 -15.31
CA THR A 411 5.96 -13.22 -14.39
C THR A 411 6.56 -13.84 -13.14
N GLY A 412 6.04 -14.98 -12.71
CA GLY A 412 6.40 -15.65 -11.46
C GLY A 412 5.79 -15.03 -10.18
N VAL A 413 5.05 -13.91 -10.28
CA VAL A 413 4.43 -13.28 -9.11
C VAL A 413 3.40 -14.22 -8.47
N ARG A 414 2.55 -14.86 -9.29
CA ARG A 414 1.55 -15.81 -8.79
C ARG A 414 2.16 -17.00 -8.05
N SER A 415 3.23 -17.61 -8.56
CA SER A 415 3.97 -18.67 -7.87
C SER A 415 4.46 -18.22 -6.49
N ASN A 416 4.98 -17.00 -6.40
CA ASN A 416 5.45 -16.46 -5.13
C ASN A 416 4.30 -16.23 -4.16
N VAL A 417 3.15 -15.71 -4.61
CA VAL A 417 1.96 -15.51 -3.75
C VAL A 417 1.42 -16.86 -3.26
N ILE A 418 1.35 -17.87 -4.10
CA ILE A 418 0.96 -19.23 -3.69
C ILE A 418 1.94 -19.79 -2.65
N ARG A 419 3.24 -19.56 -2.82
CA ARG A 419 4.24 -19.95 -1.80
C ARG A 419 3.98 -19.26 -0.46
N SER A 420 3.65 -17.97 -0.46
CA SER A 420 3.27 -17.25 0.77
C SER A 420 2.01 -17.82 1.40
N ALA A 421 0.98 -18.09 0.61
CA ALA A 421 -0.26 -18.70 1.08
C ALA A 421 0.02 -20.08 1.72
N ASN A 422 0.80 -20.94 1.06
CA ASN A 422 1.21 -22.24 1.59
C ASN A 422 2.00 -22.12 2.90
N THR A 423 2.88 -21.13 3.00
CA THR A 423 3.63 -20.87 4.24
C THR A 423 2.69 -20.44 5.37
N LYS A 424 1.69 -19.59 5.07
CA LYS A 424 0.68 -19.14 6.04
C LYS A 424 -0.21 -20.27 6.55
N LEU A 425 -0.48 -21.31 5.75
CA LEU A 425 -1.25 -22.49 6.17
C LEU A 425 -0.61 -23.27 7.32
N ARG A 426 0.63 -22.96 7.71
CA ARG A 426 1.25 -23.50 8.94
C ARG A 426 0.51 -23.04 10.21
N GLN A 427 -0.17 -21.89 10.15
CA GLN A 427 -0.98 -21.32 11.23
C GLN A 427 -2.45 -21.75 11.08
N LYS A 428 -3.31 -21.38 12.05
CA LYS A 428 -4.71 -21.83 12.12
C LYS A 428 -5.69 -20.95 11.38
N SER A 429 -5.39 -19.64 11.31
CA SER A 429 -6.29 -18.66 10.68
C SER A 429 -6.42 -18.90 9.18
N PRO A 430 -7.63 -18.70 8.61
CA PRO A 430 -7.90 -19.04 7.23
C PRO A 430 -7.12 -18.15 6.24
N VAL A 431 -6.85 -18.73 5.07
CA VAL A 431 -6.32 -18.06 3.90
C VAL A 431 -7.37 -18.08 2.80
N TYR A 432 -7.49 -16.98 2.06
CA TYR A 432 -8.31 -16.86 0.87
C TYR A 432 -7.46 -16.36 -0.30
N MET A 433 -7.82 -16.80 -1.51
CA MET A 433 -7.09 -16.44 -2.72
C MET A 433 -8.03 -15.84 -3.76
N ALA A 434 -7.61 -14.75 -4.38
CA ALA A 434 -8.24 -14.14 -5.55
C ALA A 434 -7.28 -14.11 -6.74
N TRP A 435 -7.85 -14.10 -7.95
CA TRP A 435 -7.13 -13.89 -9.19
C TRP A 435 -7.92 -12.95 -10.10
N PHE A 436 -7.44 -11.72 -10.22
CA PHE A 436 -8.13 -10.65 -10.92
C PHE A 436 -7.81 -10.70 -12.42
N GLY A 437 -8.83 -10.90 -13.25
CA GLY A 437 -8.69 -11.07 -14.70
C GLY A 437 -9.45 -10.03 -15.54
N TRP A 438 -10.08 -9.05 -14.93
CA TRP A 438 -10.83 -8.01 -15.65
C TRP A 438 -9.89 -7.12 -16.47
N GLN A 439 -10.29 -6.81 -17.70
CA GLN A 439 -9.48 -6.04 -18.66
C GLN A 439 -10.19 -4.75 -19.06
N PRO A 440 -9.53 -3.58 -19.01
CA PRO A 440 -10.08 -2.33 -19.47
C PRO A 440 -10.09 -2.25 -21.00
N PRO A 441 -11.00 -1.44 -21.59
CA PRO A 441 -11.05 -1.24 -23.05
C PRO A 441 -9.96 -0.29 -23.57
N LEU A 442 -9.17 0.30 -22.69
CA LEU A 442 -8.17 1.31 -23.04
C LEU A 442 -7.04 0.72 -23.90
N PHE A 443 -6.50 1.54 -24.81
CA PHE A 443 -5.50 1.12 -25.81
C PHE A 443 -5.97 -0.10 -26.61
N ASP A 444 -7.25 -0.13 -27.02
CA ASP A 444 -7.87 -1.26 -27.73
C ASP A 444 -7.74 -2.59 -26.97
N GLY A 445 -7.78 -2.56 -25.62
CA GLY A 445 -7.63 -3.72 -24.75
C GLY A 445 -6.18 -4.10 -24.41
N ARG A 446 -5.18 -3.39 -24.95
CA ARG A 446 -3.75 -3.70 -24.73
C ARG A 446 -3.29 -3.52 -23.30
N MET A 447 -4.04 -2.83 -22.44
CA MET A 447 -3.71 -2.72 -21.02
C MET A 447 -3.87 -4.03 -20.26
N ARG A 448 -4.76 -4.90 -20.66
CA ARG A 448 -5.06 -6.19 -20.00
C ARG A 448 -5.33 -6.03 -18.50
N ALA A 449 -5.29 -7.11 -17.73
CA ALA A 449 -5.36 -7.06 -16.25
C ALA A 449 -3.96 -6.75 -15.68
N PHE A 450 -3.51 -5.50 -15.83
CA PHE A 450 -2.16 -5.06 -15.49
C PHE A 450 -1.93 -4.91 -13.99
N HIS A 451 -0.66 -4.94 -13.59
CA HIS A 451 -0.22 -4.70 -12.20
C HIS A 451 -0.79 -3.39 -11.65
N CYS A 452 -1.37 -3.40 -10.46
CA CYS A 452 -2.06 -2.30 -9.78
C CYS A 452 -3.51 -2.00 -10.21
N LEU A 453 -4.02 -2.62 -11.29
CA LEU A 453 -5.38 -2.32 -11.76
C LEU A 453 -6.46 -2.64 -10.72
N ASP A 454 -6.28 -3.71 -9.96
CA ASP A 454 -7.24 -4.20 -8.96
C ASP A 454 -7.43 -3.27 -7.75
N ILE A 455 -6.49 -2.35 -7.48
CA ILE A 455 -6.54 -1.42 -6.34
C ILE A 455 -7.85 -0.63 -6.32
N CYS A 456 -8.17 0.03 -7.43
CA CYS A 456 -9.36 0.87 -7.48
C CYS A 456 -10.67 0.08 -7.40
N PHE A 457 -10.64 -1.22 -7.69
CA PHE A 457 -11.79 -2.11 -7.50
C PHE A 457 -11.97 -2.49 -6.02
N TRP A 458 -10.89 -2.87 -5.34
CA TRP A 458 -10.93 -3.17 -3.92
C TRP A 458 -11.33 -1.97 -3.06
N LEU A 459 -10.85 -0.77 -3.42
CA LEU A 459 -11.05 0.46 -2.65
C LEU A 459 -12.27 1.28 -3.11
N HIS A 460 -13.13 0.73 -3.99
CA HIS A 460 -14.34 1.36 -4.51
C HIS A 460 -14.10 2.67 -5.28
N ASN A 461 -12.94 2.79 -5.94
CA ASN A 461 -12.43 4.01 -6.58
C ASN A 461 -12.41 3.97 -8.12
N THR A 462 -13.20 3.09 -8.77
CA THR A 462 -13.22 2.98 -10.24
C THR A 462 -13.75 4.21 -10.95
N ASP A 463 -14.51 5.07 -10.27
CA ASP A 463 -15.04 6.33 -10.77
C ASP A 463 -14.01 7.46 -10.79
N VAL A 464 -13.04 7.44 -9.88
CA VAL A 464 -11.92 8.39 -9.84
C VAL A 464 -10.68 7.88 -10.58
N MET A 465 -10.69 6.59 -11.01
CA MET A 465 -9.63 5.94 -11.76
C MET A 465 -10.08 5.56 -13.19
N ILE A 466 -10.72 6.49 -13.87
CA ILE A 466 -11.17 6.31 -15.27
C ILE A 466 -9.97 6.10 -16.22
N THR A 467 -8.81 6.64 -15.90
CA THR A 467 -7.55 6.45 -16.61
C THR A 467 -7.07 5.01 -16.62
N HIS A 468 -7.48 4.21 -15.62
CA HIS A 468 -7.17 2.78 -15.51
C HIS A 468 -8.28 1.89 -16.08
N THR A 469 -9.55 2.31 -15.91
CA THR A 469 -10.71 1.45 -16.15
C THR A 469 -11.48 1.77 -17.43
N GLY A 470 -11.30 2.98 -17.97
CA GLY A 470 -12.16 3.52 -19.01
C GLY A 470 -13.50 4.06 -18.48
N GLY A 471 -13.80 3.86 -17.19
CA GLY A 471 -15.02 4.35 -16.53
C GLY A 471 -16.27 3.57 -16.90
N GLY A 472 -17.41 4.06 -16.38
CA GLY A 472 -18.75 3.52 -16.68
C GLY A 472 -19.22 2.42 -15.74
N ALA A 473 -20.35 1.79 -16.10
CA ALA A 473 -21.05 0.83 -15.23
C ALA A 473 -20.32 -0.52 -15.08
N ARG A 474 -19.59 -0.96 -16.12
CA ARG A 474 -18.92 -2.28 -16.13
C ARG A 474 -17.87 -2.41 -15.03
N PRO A 475 -16.86 -1.49 -14.90
CA PRO A 475 -15.91 -1.57 -13.79
C PRO A 475 -16.58 -1.33 -12.43
N ARG A 476 -17.60 -0.46 -12.33
CA ARG A 476 -18.32 -0.22 -11.09
C ARG A 476 -19.00 -1.48 -10.57
N ALA A 477 -19.66 -2.24 -11.45
CA ALA A 477 -20.36 -3.47 -11.07
C ALA A 477 -19.41 -4.54 -10.48
N LEU A 478 -18.17 -4.65 -10.96
CA LEU A 478 -17.18 -5.53 -10.36
C LEU A 478 -16.61 -4.93 -9.06
N SER A 479 -16.38 -3.61 -9.04
CA SER A 479 -15.91 -2.92 -7.84
C SER A 479 -16.86 -3.09 -6.65
N ASP A 480 -18.19 -2.99 -6.89
CA ASP A 480 -19.19 -3.22 -5.86
C ASP A 480 -19.03 -4.62 -5.24
N LYS A 481 -18.90 -5.66 -6.07
CA LYS A 481 -18.70 -7.05 -5.61
C LYS A 481 -17.40 -7.24 -4.83
N MET A 482 -16.29 -6.65 -5.32
CA MET A 482 -14.99 -6.77 -4.68
C MET A 482 -14.95 -6.00 -3.36
N SER A 483 -15.55 -4.82 -3.31
CA SER A 483 -15.67 -4.02 -2.09
C SER A 483 -16.58 -4.70 -1.06
N ASP A 484 -17.69 -5.32 -1.48
CA ASP A 484 -18.54 -6.12 -0.59
C ASP A 484 -17.76 -7.27 0.06
N ALA A 485 -16.96 -7.99 -0.72
CA ALA A 485 -16.11 -9.06 -0.21
C ALA A 485 -15.02 -8.55 0.75
N LEU A 486 -14.40 -7.42 0.44
CA LEU A 486 -13.44 -6.76 1.33
C LEU A 486 -14.09 -6.36 2.65
N LEU A 487 -15.27 -5.75 2.60
CA LEU A 487 -16.03 -5.33 3.78
C LEU A 487 -16.49 -6.53 4.63
N ALA A 488 -16.92 -7.63 3.99
CA ALA A 488 -17.22 -8.88 4.70
C ALA A 488 -15.97 -9.42 5.41
N PHE A 489 -14.83 -9.47 4.71
CA PHE A 489 -13.55 -9.90 5.26
C PHE A 489 -13.09 -9.00 6.43
N MET A 490 -13.20 -7.68 6.31
CA MET A 490 -12.89 -6.74 7.38
C MET A 490 -13.73 -6.98 8.63
N ARG A 491 -15.00 -7.33 8.48
CA ARG A 491 -15.92 -7.58 9.61
C ARG A 491 -15.71 -8.92 10.27
N THR A 492 -15.47 -9.96 9.48
CA THR A 492 -15.58 -11.36 9.95
C THR A 492 -14.29 -12.19 9.77
N GLY A 493 -13.36 -11.77 8.91
CA GLY A 493 -12.23 -12.57 8.45
C GLY A 493 -12.60 -13.57 7.34
N ASP A 494 -13.82 -13.48 6.78
CA ASP A 494 -14.35 -14.29 5.71
C ASP A 494 -14.87 -13.36 4.59
N PRO A 495 -14.42 -13.48 3.32
CA PRO A 495 -14.83 -12.61 2.22
C PRO A 495 -16.20 -12.96 1.62
N ASN A 496 -16.85 -14.02 2.09
CA ASN A 496 -18.14 -14.45 1.57
C ASN A 496 -19.21 -13.36 1.76
N CYS A 497 -19.86 -12.98 0.67
CA CYS A 497 -20.92 -11.97 0.60
C CYS A 497 -21.98 -12.37 -0.44
N ALA A 498 -23.13 -11.70 -0.40
CA ALA A 498 -24.26 -12.02 -1.30
C ALA A 498 -23.99 -11.71 -2.78
N SER A 499 -23.04 -10.82 -3.07
CA SER A 499 -22.74 -10.32 -4.43
C SER A 499 -21.76 -11.22 -5.21
N LEU A 500 -21.13 -12.21 -4.55
CA LEU A 500 -20.20 -13.17 -5.15
C LEU A 500 -20.66 -14.62 -4.97
N PRO A 501 -20.21 -15.55 -5.83
CA PRO A 501 -20.33 -16.99 -5.55
C PRO A 501 -19.64 -17.35 -4.23
N THR A 502 -19.99 -18.52 -3.66
CA THR A 502 -19.31 -19.03 -2.47
C THR A 502 -17.79 -19.05 -2.69
N TRP A 503 -17.07 -18.40 -1.80
CA TRP A 503 -15.62 -18.28 -1.83
C TRP A 503 -14.99 -19.28 -0.84
N PRO A 504 -14.44 -20.40 -1.30
CA PRO A 504 -13.84 -21.40 -0.42
C PRO A 504 -12.55 -20.85 0.24
N LYS A 505 -12.24 -21.39 1.42
CA LYS A 505 -10.91 -21.21 2.03
C LYS A 505 -9.87 -21.89 1.15
N TYR A 506 -8.72 -21.24 0.99
CA TYR A 506 -7.59 -21.80 0.26
C TYR A 506 -6.99 -22.99 1.03
N THR A 507 -6.70 -24.06 0.29
CA THR A 507 -5.91 -25.20 0.74
C THR A 507 -4.78 -25.49 -0.24
N ALA A 508 -3.65 -26.02 0.22
CA ALA A 508 -2.55 -26.38 -0.67
C ALA A 508 -2.91 -27.53 -1.62
N GLU A 509 -3.85 -28.39 -1.21
CA GLU A 509 -4.30 -29.53 -2.00
C GLU A 509 -5.13 -29.13 -3.21
N ASN A 510 -6.15 -28.31 -3.00
CA ASN A 510 -7.09 -27.91 -4.05
C ASN A 510 -6.72 -26.59 -4.73
N GLY A 511 -6.03 -25.68 -4.02
CA GLY A 511 -5.64 -24.37 -4.54
C GLY A 511 -6.83 -23.48 -4.89
N GLU A 512 -7.85 -23.43 -4.05
CA GLU A 512 -9.09 -22.71 -4.27
C GLU A 512 -8.83 -21.22 -4.48
N VAL A 513 -9.38 -20.67 -5.55
CA VAL A 513 -9.21 -19.26 -5.92
C VAL A 513 -10.51 -18.68 -6.47
N MET A 514 -10.87 -17.47 -6.05
CA MET A 514 -11.93 -16.67 -6.67
C MET A 514 -11.36 -15.92 -7.86
N VAL A 515 -11.80 -16.25 -9.05
CA VAL A 515 -11.51 -15.48 -10.27
C VAL A 515 -12.46 -14.29 -10.30
N LEU A 516 -11.88 -13.09 -10.30
CA LEU A 516 -12.60 -11.81 -10.30
C LEU A 516 -12.58 -11.22 -11.72
N ASN A 517 -13.71 -11.22 -12.38
CA ASN A 517 -13.90 -10.75 -13.74
C ASN A 517 -15.34 -10.28 -13.92
N ASP A 518 -15.79 -9.97 -15.13
CA ASP A 518 -17.20 -9.67 -15.44
C ASP A 518 -18.14 -10.76 -14.89
N VAL A 519 -17.74 -12.02 -15.04
CA VAL A 519 -18.33 -13.18 -14.35
C VAL A 519 -17.32 -13.68 -13.31
N CYS A 520 -17.69 -13.62 -12.05
CA CYS A 520 -16.86 -14.12 -10.96
C CYS A 520 -17.15 -15.60 -10.72
N GLU A 521 -16.12 -16.43 -10.50
CA GLU A 521 -16.24 -17.85 -10.27
C GLU A 521 -15.14 -18.41 -9.35
N ALA A 522 -15.48 -19.38 -8.50
CA ALA A 522 -14.48 -20.10 -7.73
C ALA A 522 -13.90 -21.26 -8.58
N LYS A 523 -12.58 -21.36 -8.62
CA LYS A 523 -11.85 -22.43 -9.34
C LYS A 523 -10.84 -23.10 -8.41
N ASN A 524 -10.44 -24.31 -8.77
CA ASN A 524 -9.40 -25.06 -8.08
C ASN A 524 -8.12 -25.04 -8.91
N ASP A 525 -7.18 -24.19 -8.51
CA ASP A 525 -5.81 -24.05 -9.03
C ASP A 525 -5.71 -24.17 -10.58
N PRO A 526 -6.34 -23.23 -11.33
CA PRO A 526 -6.54 -23.40 -12.77
C PRO A 526 -5.25 -23.35 -13.59
N ASP A 527 -4.14 -22.90 -13.00
CA ASP A 527 -2.81 -22.81 -13.62
C ASP A 527 -1.79 -23.82 -13.05
N ARG A 528 -2.24 -24.80 -12.27
CA ARG A 528 -1.36 -25.73 -11.53
C ARG A 528 -0.29 -26.38 -12.43
N GLU A 529 -0.69 -26.95 -13.57
CA GLU A 529 0.24 -27.71 -14.42
C GLU A 529 1.33 -26.80 -14.99
N CYS A 530 0.96 -25.70 -15.63
CA CYS A 530 1.93 -24.80 -16.27
C CYS A 530 2.79 -24.06 -15.24
N ARG A 531 2.22 -23.65 -14.09
CA ARG A 531 2.93 -23.00 -13.00
C ARG A 531 3.94 -23.95 -12.34
N THR A 532 3.56 -25.18 -12.05
CA THR A 532 4.46 -26.18 -11.45
C THR A 532 5.63 -26.48 -12.40
N LEU A 533 5.37 -26.59 -13.70
CA LEU A 533 6.42 -26.75 -14.69
C LEU A 533 7.37 -25.56 -14.72
N LEU A 534 6.84 -24.32 -14.71
CA LEU A 534 7.65 -23.11 -14.62
C LEU A 534 8.56 -23.14 -13.37
N GLU A 535 8.01 -23.48 -12.20
CA GLU A 535 8.76 -23.59 -10.95
C GLU A 535 9.88 -24.63 -11.02
N GLN A 536 9.59 -25.81 -11.57
CA GLN A 536 10.57 -26.90 -11.73
C GLN A 536 11.72 -26.52 -12.67
N LEU A 537 11.40 -25.88 -13.80
CA LEU A 537 12.38 -25.52 -14.82
C LEU A 537 13.17 -24.23 -14.46
N THR A 538 12.70 -23.45 -13.50
CA THR A 538 13.37 -22.22 -13.04
C THR A 538 13.95 -22.35 -11.62
N ALA A 539 13.77 -23.48 -10.95
CA ALA A 539 14.41 -23.77 -9.67
C ALA A 539 15.95 -23.76 -9.84
N ARG A 540 16.66 -22.84 -9.15
CA ARG A 540 18.11 -22.74 -9.10
C ARG A 540 18.62 -23.22 -7.75
#